data_775495116353f2d5acb05124090c2977
#
_entry.id   775495116353f2d5acb05124090c2977
#
_cell.length_a   1.000
_cell.length_b   1.000
_cell.length_c   1.000
_cell.angle_alpha   90.00
_cell.angle_beta   90.00
_cell.angle_gamma   90.00
#
_symmetry.space_group_name_H-M   'P 1'
#
loop_
_entity.id
_entity.type
_entity.pdbx_description
1 polymer ?
#
loop_
_entity_poly.entity_id
_entity_poly.type
_entity_poly.pdbx_seq_one_letter_code
_entity_poly.pdbx_strand_id
1 'polypeptide(L)'
;PPLNLPVAVYLMKGANGLAPGVIDVSKDVMPGDEILMLDPEGKAVAVGSAKMPAEEMRRNGHGTAVKTRWYGLSEPLGGAPEKPQIWKDVIDANRHYIDDMVSRSVAFIKWVVAEQKLPVAVSYSGGKDSLVTLLLVLESDIRPKVMFVDTGLELEETVQNVHQTCKEHSLELFEEKANDAFWES
;
A
#
# COMPACT_ATOMS: atom_id res chain seq x y z
N PRO A 1 15.71 14.85 7.48
CA PRO A 1 16.98 15.58 7.62
C PRO A 1 17.26 16.40 6.36
N PRO A 2 17.72 17.67 6.52
CA PRO A 2 18.13 18.47 5.38
C PRO A 2 19.33 17.82 4.70
N LEU A 3 19.28 17.76 3.38
CA LEU A 3 20.29 17.13 2.54
C LEU A 3 20.98 18.18 1.66
N ASN A 4 22.27 17.96 1.34
CA ASN A 4 22.95 18.80 0.35
C ASN A 4 22.23 18.75 -1.00
N LEU A 5 22.12 19.88 -1.68
CA LEU A 5 21.42 20.02 -2.96
C LEU A 5 21.80 18.94 -4.01
N PRO A 6 23.09 18.57 -4.17
CA PRO A 6 23.48 17.49 -5.07
C PRO A 6 22.86 16.13 -4.69
N VAL A 7 22.69 15.86 -3.39
CA VAL A 7 22.14 14.60 -2.90
C VAL A 7 20.63 14.54 -3.12
N ALA A 8 19.91 15.64 -2.94
CA ALA A 8 18.47 15.72 -3.20
C ALA A 8 18.12 15.33 -4.65
N VAL A 9 18.92 15.71 -5.63
CA VAL A 9 18.73 15.35 -7.04
C VAL A 9 18.79 13.82 -7.25
N TYR A 10 19.67 13.12 -6.55
CA TYR A 10 19.77 11.66 -6.64
C TYR A 10 18.60 10.98 -5.93
N LEU A 11 18.17 11.50 -4.79
CA LEU A 11 16.99 10.99 -4.08
C LEU A 11 15.72 11.13 -4.91
N MET A 12 15.54 12.26 -5.59
CA MET A 12 14.42 12.49 -6.52
C MET A 12 14.42 11.54 -7.73
N LYS A 13 15.50 10.78 -7.93
CA LYS A 13 15.63 9.72 -8.94
C LYS A 13 15.55 8.31 -8.33
N GLY A 14 15.21 8.20 -7.05
CA GLY A 14 15.05 6.93 -6.36
C GLY A 14 16.32 6.37 -5.72
N ALA A 15 17.43 7.13 -5.68
CA ALA A 15 18.62 6.69 -4.97
C ALA A 15 18.37 6.64 -3.44
N ASN A 16 19.09 5.74 -2.75
CA ASN A 16 19.06 5.66 -1.30
C ASN A 16 19.76 6.87 -0.66
N GLY A 17 19.26 7.30 0.50
CA GLY A 17 19.94 8.29 1.34
C GLY A 17 21.19 7.68 1.96
N LEU A 18 22.35 8.24 1.64
CA LEU A 18 23.64 7.79 2.19
C LEU A 18 24.01 8.65 3.42
N ALA A 19 24.65 8.04 4.42
CA ALA A 19 25.08 8.72 5.64
C ALA A 19 25.95 9.99 5.39
N PRO A 20 26.88 10.02 4.41
CA PRO A 20 27.63 11.25 4.10
C PRO A 20 26.78 12.42 3.62
N GLY A 21 25.55 12.14 3.12
CA GLY A 21 24.64 13.16 2.66
C GLY A 21 23.69 13.68 3.74
N VAL A 22 23.71 13.14 4.95
CA VAL A 22 22.83 13.55 6.04
C VAL A 22 23.46 14.76 6.75
N ILE A 23 22.82 15.93 6.66
CA ILE A 23 23.25 17.13 7.34
C ILE A 23 22.72 17.17 8.77
N ASP A 24 21.44 16.82 8.93
CA ASP A 24 20.79 16.75 10.24
C ASP A 24 19.74 15.62 10.27
N VAL A 25 19.43 15.12 11.45
CA VAL A 25 18.44 14.05 11.68
C VAL A 25 17.84 14.20 13.07
N SER A 26 16.56 13.84 13.23
CA SER A 26 15.90 13.79 14.54
C SER A 26 16.64 12.84 15.49
N LYS A 27 16.74 13.21 16.77
CA LYS A 27 17.62 12.51 17.75
C LYS A 27 17.16 11.08 18.08
N ASP A 28 15.89 10.82 17.94
CA ASP A 28 15.16 9.60 18.31
C ASP A 28 15.02 8.57 17.17
N VAL A 29 15.59 8.85 16.01
CA VAL A 29 15.51 7.94 14.86
C VAL A 29 16.24 6.64 15.12
N MET A 30 15.52 5.53 14.92
CA MET A 30 15.99 4.16 15.06
C MET A 30 15.88 3.39 13.72
N PRO A 31 16.67 2.32 13.53
CA PRO A 31 16.52 1.46 12.36
C PRO A 31 15.10 0.91 12.24
N GLY A 32 14.51 1.03 11.04
CA GLY A 32 13.13 0.64 10.77
C GLY A 32 12.14 1.79 10.73
N ASP A 33 12.45 2.94 11.34
CA ASP A 33 11.58 4.11 11.33
C ASP A 33 11.36 4.65 9.91
N GLU A 34 10.16 5.16 9.67
CA GLU A 34 9.85 5.88 8.43
C GLU A 34 10.43 7.31 8.50
N ILE A 35 11.21 7.66 7.49
CA ILE A 35 11.94 8.92 7.41
C ILE A 35 11.45 9.75 6.24
N LEU A 36 11.05 10.99 6.54
CA LEU A 36 10.84 12.03 5.54
C LEU A 36 12.17 12.74 5.27
N MET A 37 12.65 12.66 4.04
CA MET A 37 13.88 13.33 3.61
C MET A 37 13.53 14.67 2.99
N LEU A 38 14.17 15.72 3.52
CA LEU A 38 13.96 17.10 3.09
C LEU A 38 15.22 17.63 2.38
N ASP A 39 15.03 18.53 1.42
CA ASP A 39 16.12 19.32 0.87
C ASP A 39 16.54 20.43 1.87
N PRO A 40 17.61 21.21 1.58
CA PRO A 40 18.03 22.31 2.45
C PRO A 40 16.97 23.41 2.61
N GLU A 41 16.05 23.55 1.68
CA GLU A 41 14.94 24.50 1.72
C GLU A 41 13.73 23.98 2.51
N GLY A 42 13.80 22.74 3.03
CA GLY A 42 12.74 22.11 3.82
C GLY A 42 11.64 21.45 3.00
N LYS A 43 11.83 21.28 1.69
CA LYS A 43 10.88 20.56 0.84
C LYS A 43 11.10 19.06 0.94
N ALA A 44 10.02 18.31 0.98
CA ALA A 44 10.09 16.84 0.95
C ALA A 44 10.52 16.36 -0.45
N VAL A 45 11.56 15.53 -0.48
CA VAL A 45 12.12 14.99 -1.73
C VAL A 45 12.03 13.47 -1.81
N ALA A 46 11.94 12.78 -0.66
CA ALA A 46 11.74 11.35 -0.63
C ALA A 46 11.26 10.87 0.75
N VAL A 47 10.72 9.67 0.79
CA VAL A 47 10.37 8.94 2.02
C VAL A 47 11.04 7.58 1.98
N GLY A 48 11.44 7.08 3.12
CA GLY A 48 12.08 5.77 3.21
C GLY A 48 12.22 5.27 4.63
N SER A 49 12.84 4.11 4.78
CA SER A 49 13.06 3.47 6.07
C SER A 49 14.50 3.66 6.52
N ALA A 50 14.70 4.11 7.77
CA ALA A 50 16.02 4.21 8.41
C ALA A 50 16.73 2.86 8.44
N LYS A 51 18.03 2.85 8.17
CA LYS A 51 18.87 1.65 8.22
C LYS A 51 19.91 1.68 9.32
N MET A 52 20.07 2.83 9.96
CA MET A 52 20.96 3.02 11.11
C MET A 52 20.35 4.05 12.07
N PRO A 53 20.75 4.07 13.35
CA PRO A 53 20.26 5.06 14.32
C PRO A 53 20.79 6.46 14.02
N ALA A 54 20.11 7.49 14.55
CA ALA A 54 20.46 8.89 14.34
C ALA A 54 21.92 9.23 14.68
N GLU A 55 22.46 8.65 15.74
CA GLU A 55 23.86 8.88 16.14
C GLU A 55 24.85 8.39 15.09
N GLU A 56 24.56 7.24 14.48
CA GLU A 56 25.39 6.66 13.45
C GLU A 56 25.30 7.47 12.16
N MET A 57 24.10 7.93 11.79
CA MET A 57 23.92 8.83 10.65
C MET A 57 24.73 10.11 10.76
N ARG A 58 24.90 10.65 11.99
CA ARG A 58 25.70 11.86 12.25
C ARG A 58 27.19 11.62 12.27
N ARG A 59 27.64 10.43 12.69
CA ARG A 59 29.06 10.09 12.86
C ARG A 59 29.68 9.53 11.60
N ASN A 60 28.91 8.82 10.80
CA ASN A 60 29.47 7.98 9.74
C ASN A 60 29.52 8.65 8.39
N GLY A 61 30.74 8.66 7.84
CA GLY A 61 30.97 8.97 6.44
C GLY A 61 30.57 7.85 5.45
N HIS A 62 29.96 6.74 5.90
CA HIS A 62 29.71 5.58 5.05
C HIS A 62 28.38 4.88 5.35
N GLY A 63 27.83 4.21 4.32
CA GLY A 63 26.67 3.36 4.44
C GLY A 63 25.34 4.01 4.04
N THR A 64 24.32 3.19 3.93
CA THR A 64 22.95 3.62 3.63
C THR A 64 22.26 4.03 4.93
N ALA A 65 21.98 5.32 5.06
CA ALA A 65 21.22 5.86 6.19
C ALA A 65 19.72 5.57 6.04
N VAL A 66 19.18 5.80 4.84
CA VAL A 66 17.76 5.61 4.54
C VAL A 66 17.59 4.84 3.24
N LYS A 67 16.83 3.76 3.28
CA LYS A 67 16.39 3.05 2.07
C LYS A 67 15.14 3.77 1.52
N THR A 68 15.31 4.44 0.40
CA THR A 68 14.22 5.17 -0.27
C THR A 68 13.14 4.22 -0.75
N ARG A 69 11.88 4.59 -0.51
CA ARG A 69 10.68 3.88 -0.98
C ARG A 69 9.89 4.70 -1.98
N TRP A 70 9.70 5.99 -1.69
CA TRP A 70 9.00 6.95 -2.53
C TRP A 70 9.85 8.18 -2.71
N TYR A 71 9.79 8.78 -3.89
CA TYR A 71 10.58 9.96 -4.24
C TYR A 71 9.83 10.83 -5.23
N GLY A 72 10.14 12.11 -5.23
CA GLY A 72 9.55 13.10 -6.11
C GLY A 72 9.64 14.50 -5.51
N LEU A 73 9.31 15.50 -6.30
CA LEU A 73 9.09 16.86 -5.80
C LEU A 73 7.71 16.89 -5.14
N SER A 74 7.68 17.24 -3.86
CA SER A 74 6.41 17.65 -3.26
C SER A 74 6.16 19.12 -3.62
N GLU A 75 5.01 19.40 -4.20
CA GLU A 75 4.46 20.76 -4.15
C GLU A 75 4.33 21.16 -2.67
N PRO A 76 4.59 22.44 -2.32
CA PRO A 76 4.33 22.90 -0.96
C PRO A 76 2.89 22.54 -0.62
N LEU A 77 2.70 21.75 0.44
CA LEU A 77 1.36 21.53 0.96
C LEU A 77 0.79 22.89 1.31
N GLY A 78 -0.19 23.34 0.57
CA GLY A 78 -1.02 24.49 0.97
C GLY A 78 -1.47 24.23 2.42
N GLY A 79 -1.68 25.27 3.20
CA GLY A 79 -2.14 25.14 4.59
C GLY A 79 -3.29 24.16 4.71
N ALA A 80 -3.55 23.67 5.92
CA ALA A 80 -4.67 22.76 6.18
C ALA A 80 -5.94 23.32 5.52
N PRO A 81 -6.73 22.47 4.83
CA PRO A 81 -7.91 22.96 4.13
C PRO A 81 -8.84 23.65 5.12
N GLU A 82 -9.35 24.83 4.75
CA GLU A 82 -10.24 25.63 5.60
C GLU A 82 -11.57 24.92 5.92
N LYS A 83 -11.91 23.91 5.15
CA LYS A 83 -13.13 23.11 5.35
C LYS A 83 -12.77 21.63 5.56
N PRO A 84 -13.52 20.92 6.41
CA PRO A 84 -13.38 19.46 6.52
C PRO A 84 -13.54 18.81 5.15
N GLN A 85 -12.54 18.01 4.75
CA GLN A 85 -12.62 17.24 3.52
C GLN A 85 -13.51 16.02 3.72
N ILE A 86 -14.36 15.72 2.75
CA ILE A 86 -15.12 14.49 2.68
C ILE A 86 -14.37 13.46 1.80
N TRP A 87 -14.72 12.20 1.95
CA TRP A 87 -14.10 11.12 1.19
C TRP A 87 -14.09 11.35 -0.33
N LYS A 88 -15.15 12.02 -0.85
CA LYS A 88 -15.22 12.36 -2.27
C LYS A 88 -14.08 13.26 -2.71
N ASP A 89 -13.75 14.29 -1.92
CA ASP A 89 -12.67 15.22 -2.25
C ASP A 89 -11.30 14.51 -2.26
N VAL A 90 -11.09 13.58 -1.30
CA VAL A 90 -9.88 12.76 -1.23
C VAL A 90 -9.76 11.83 -2.44
N ILE A 91 -10.85 11.18 -2.84
CA ILE A 91 -10.87 10.30 -4.02
C ILE A 91 -10.60 11.11 -5.28
N ASP A 92 -11.26 12.25 -5.45
CA ASP A 92 -11.10 13.10 -6.64
C ASP A 92 -9.66 13.65 -6.75
N ALA A 93 -9.04 14.03 -5.64
CA ALA A 93 -7.64 14.48 -5.61
C ALA A 93 -6.64 13.37 -5.96
N ASN A 94 -6.97 12.11 -5.67
CA ASN A 94 -6.11 10.95 -5.93
C ASN A 94 -6.56 10.12 -7.14
N ARG A 95 -7.57 10.56 -7.89
CA ARG A 95 -8.20 9.79 -8.97
C ARG A 95 -7.18 9.24 -9.96
N HIS A 96 -6.30 10.08 -10.48
CA HIS A 96 -5.30 9.64 -11.46
C HIS A 96 -4.41 8.51 -10.92
N TYR A 97 -3.99 8.63 -9.65
CA TYR A 97 -3.18 7.60 -9.01
C TYR A 97 -3.94 6.29 -8.80
N ILE A 98 -5.21 6.39 -8.38
CA ILE A 98 -6.09 5.24 -8.19
C ILE A 98 -6.36 4.55 -9.54
N ASP A 99 -6.68 5.29 -10.58
CA ASP A 99 -6.96 4.76 -11.93
C ASP A 99 -5.72 4.06 -12.51
N ASP A 100 -4.52 4.60 -12.30
CA ASP A 100 -3.27 3.96 -12.73
C ASP A 100 -3.02 2.65 -11.95
N MET A 101 -3.24 2.63 -10.64
CA MET A 101 -3.14 1.40 -9.83
C MET A 101 -4.13 0.33 -10.28
N VAL A 102 -5.38 0.70 -10.51
CA VAL A 102 -6.42 -0.22 -11.01
C VAL A 102 -6.01 -0.79 -12.37
N SER A 103 -5.60 0.09 -13.30
CA SER A 103 -5.18 -0.32 -14.65
C SER A 103 -4.01 -1.30 -14.63
N ARG A 104 -3.00 -1.06 -13.80
CA ARG A 104 -1.85 -1.98 -13.63
C ARG A 104 -2.27 -3.31 -13.02
N SER A 105 -3.14 -3.28 -12.01
CA SER A 105 -3.63 -4.49 -11.35
C SER A 105 -4.45 -5.35 -12.32
N VAL A 106 -5.34 -4.73 -13.08
CA VAL A 106 -6.13 -5.41 -14.12
C VAL A 106 -5.23 -6.03 -15.18
N ALA A 107 -4.24 -5.28 -15.67
CA ALA A 107 -3.29 -5.80 -16.66
C ALA A 107 -2.48 -6.99 -16.12
N PHE A 108 -2.04 -6.92 -14.87
CA PHE A 108 -1.34 -8.01 -14.20
C PHE A 108 -2.22 -9.26 -14.06
N ILE A 109 -3.48 -9.10 -13.60
CA ILE A 109 -4.43 -10.21 -13.45
C ILE A 109 -4.68 -10.89 -14.80
N LYS A 110 -4.96 -10.11 -15.85
CA LYS A 110 -5.18 -10.62 -17.22
C LYS A 110 -3.96 -11.41 -17.72
N TRP A 111 -2.76 -10.89 -17.48
CA TRP A 111 -1.52 -11.56 -17.86
C TRP A 111 -1.35 -12.89 -17.14
N VAL A 112 -1.49 -12.92 -15.79
CA VAL A 112 -1.35 -14.16 -15.01
C VAL A 112 -2.35 -15.23 -15.46
N VAL A 113 -3.63 -14.85 -15.66
CA VAL A 113 -4.67 -15.80 -16.07
C VAL A 113 -4.39 -16.35 -17.46
N ALA A 114 -3.92 -15.52 -18.39
CA ALA A 114 -3.55 -15.95 -19.75
C ALA A 114 -2.36 -16.92 -19.75
N GLU A 115 -1.36 -16.71 -18.89
CA GLU A 115 -0.19 -17.57 -18.74
C GLU A 115 -0.53 -18.91 -18.09
N GLN A 116 -1.26 -18.87 -16.97
CA GLN A 116 -1.53 -20.06 -16.17
C GLN A 116 -2.61 -20.96 -16.78
N LYS A 117 -3.59 -20.39 -17.50
CA LYS A 117 -4.73 -21.11 -18.12
C LYS A 117 -5.49 -21.99 -17.15
N LEU A 118 -5.57 -21.60 -15.89
CA LEU A 118 -6.29 -22.28 -14.82
C LEU A 118 -7.58 -21.54 -14.46
N PRO A 119 -8.58 -22.25 -13.91
CA PRO A 119 -9.75 -21.60 -13.34
C PRO A 119 -9.35 -20.61 -12.25
N VAL A 120 -10.06 -19.49 -12.16
CA VAL A 120 -9.79 -18.44 -11.18
C VAL A 120 -10.74 -18.60 -9.99
N ALA A 121 -10.19 -18.60 -8.79
CA ALA A 121 -10.93 -18.48 -7.56
C ALA A 121 -10.40 -17.29 -6.74
N VAL A 122 -11.30 -16.64 -6.00
CA VAL A 122 -10.95 -15.53 -5.09
C VAL A 122 -11.40 -15.93 -3.69
N SER A 123 -10.46 -15.92 -2.75
CA SER A 123 -10.78 -16.04 -1.32
C SER A 123 -11.32 -14.68 -0.85
N TYR A 124 -12.59 -14.65 -0.45
CA TYR A 124 -13.26 -13.43 -0.02
C TYR A 124 -13.71 -13.56 1.43
N SER A 125 -13.06 -12.82 2.32
CA SER A 125 -13.30 -12.84 3.77
C SER A 125 -14.37 -11.82 4.24
N GLY A 126 -15.05 -11.13 3.32
CA GLY A 126 -15.96 -10.04 3.67
C GLY A 126 -15.26 -8.72 4.03
N GLY A 127 -13.92 -8.70 4.12
CA GLY A 127 -13.12 -7.51 4.42
C GLY A 127 -12.80 -6.66 3.19
N LYS A 128 -12.42 -5.40 3.42
CA LYS A 128 -12.16 -4.41 2.36
C LYS A 128 -11.08 -4.84 1.36
N ASP A 129 -10.02 -5.49 1.82
CA ASP A 129 -8.87 -5.83 0.97
C ASP A 129 -9.21 -7.00 0.02
N SER A 130 -9.91 -8.01 0.53
CA SER A 130 -10.41 -9.12 -0.28
C SER A 130 -11.54 -8.68 -1.23
N LEU A 131 -12.36 -7.68 -0.84
CA LEU A 131 -13.35 -7.07 -1.71
C LEU A 131 -12.67 -6.35 -2.89
N VAL A 132 -11.64 -5.54 -2.63
CA VAL A 132 -10.89 -4.88 -3.70
C VAL A 132 -10.28 -5.90 -4.66
N THR A 133 -9.72 -7.00 -4.14
CA THR A 133 -9.20 -8.09 -4.98
C THR A 133 -10.28 -8.68 -5.87
N LEU A 134 -11.46 -8.97 -5.31
CA LEU A 134 -12.59 -9.51 -6.06
C LEU A 134 -13.04 -8.54 -7.18
N LEU A 135 -13.19 -7.26 -6.84
CA LEU A 135 -13.60 -6.23 -7.81
C LEU A 135 -12.58 -6.06 -8.94
N LEU A 136 -11.27 -6.11 -8.65
CA LEU A 136 -10.22 -6.05 -9.68
C LEU A 136 -10.26 -7.26 -10.63
N VAL A 137 -10.56 -8.46 -10.10
CA VAL A 137 -10.75 -9.65 -10.94
C VAL A 137 -11.98 -9.49 -11.84
N LEU A 138 -13.08 -8.93 -11.33
CA LEU A 138 -14.28 -8.66 -12.12
C LEU A 138 -14.02 -7.57 -13.19
N GLU A 139 -13.29 -6.51 -12.86
CA GLU A 139 -12.87 -5.46 -13.80
C GLU A 139 -11.95 -6.01 -14.90
N SER A 140 -11.33 -7.15 -14.65
CA SER A 140 -10.52 -7.87 -15.64
C SER A 140 -11.35 -8.71 -16.62
N ASP A 141 -12.68 -8.60 -16.62
CA ASP A 141 -13.63 -9.43 -17.38
C ASP A 141 -13.55 -10.94 -17.04
N ILE A 142 -13.10 -11.27 -15.82
CA ILE A 142 -13.00 -12.63 -15.35
C ILE A 142 -14.14 -12.90 -14.35
N ARG A 143 -14.79 -14.05 -14.49
CA ARG A 143 -15.82 -14.52 -13.54
C ARG A 143 -15.21 -15.59 -12.62
N PRO A 144 -14.70 -15.21 -11.44
CA PRO A 144 -14.09 -16.17 -10.52
C PRO A 144 -15.17 -16.96 -9.76
N LYS A 145 -14.77 -18.12 -9.23
CA LYS A 145 -15.45 -18.70 -8.08
C LYS A 145 -15.03 -17.96 -6.82
N VAL A 146 -15.98 -17.69 -5.94
CA VAL A 146 -15.70 -17.08 -4.64
C VAL A 146 -15.61 -18.16 -3.58
N MET A 147 -14.53 -18.15 -2.81
CA MET A 147 -14.33 -19.07 -1.69
C MET A 147 -14.42 -18.29 -0.39
N PHE A 148 -15.24 -18.78 0.53
CA PHE A 148 -15.38 -18.24 1.87
C PHE A 148 -15.27 -19.38 2.88
N VAL A 149 -14.49 -19.17 3.93
CA VAL A 149 -14.38 -20.09 5.06
C VAL A 149 -15.01 -19.44 6.27
N ASP A 150 -16.11 -20.01 6.75
CA ASP A 150 -16.78 -19.62 7.97
C ASP A 150 -16.21 -20.45 9.12
N THR A 151 -15.37 -19.84 9.94
CA THR A 151 -14.76 -20.50 11.12
C THR A 151 -15.70 -20.51 12.33
N GLY A 152 -16.86 -19.84 12.23
CA GLY A 152 -17.78 -19.65 13.35
C GLY A 152 -17.38 -18.50 14.28
N LEU A 153 -16.32 -17.76 13.95
CA LEU A 153 -15.87 -16.55 14.67
C LEU A 153 -16.21 -15.27 13.93
N GLU A 154 -16.66 -15.37 12.69
CA GLU A 154 -17.05 -14.25 11.88
C GLU A 154 -18.32 -13.59 12.45
N LEU A 155 -18.36 -12.26 12.37
CA LEU A 155 -19.58 -11.52 12.69
C LEU A 155 -20.68 -11.87 11.66
N GLU A 156 -21.92 -11.95 12.11
CA GLU A 156 -23.05 -12.24 11.24
C GLU A 156 -23.16 -11.28 10.07
N GLU A 157 -22.86 -10.01 10.29
CA GLU A 157 -22.81 -8.97 9.26
C GLU A 157 -21.74 -9.25 8.19
N THR A 158 -20.62 -9.84 8.58
CA THR A 158 -19.56 -10.25 7.64
C THR A 158 -20.04 -11.37 6.73
N VAL A 159 -20.67 -12.40 7.29
CA VAL A 159 -21.25 -13.52 6.53
C VAL A 159 -22.33 -13.00 5.58
N GLN A 160 -23.24 -12.16 6.06
CA GLN A 160 -24.26 -11.55 5.24
C GLN A 160 -23.69 -10.71 4.09
N ASN A 161 -22.61 -9.95 4.36
CA ASN A 161 -21.92 -9.14 3.34
C ASN A 161 -21.32 -10.03 2.24
N VAL A 162 -20.73 -11.17 2.59
CA VAL A 162 -20.20 -12.12 1.60
C VAL A 162 -21.30 -12.64 0.69
N HIS A 163 -22.42 -13.10 1.27
CA HIS A 163 -23.56 -13.61 0.51
C HIS A 163 -24.17 -12.53 -0.38
N GLN A 164 -24.35 -11.31 0.16
CA GLN A 164 -24.90 -10.21 -0.60
C GLN A 164 -24.03 -9.80 -1.77
N THR A 165 -22.72 -9.65 -1.54
CA THR A 165 -21.75 -9.30 -2.59
C THR A 165 -21.76 -10.35 -3.72
N CYS A 166 -21.74 -11.64 -3.38
CA CYS A 166 -21.81 -12.70 -4.39
C CYS A 166 -23.12 -12.66 -5.19
N LYS A 167 -24.23 -12.39 -4.52
CA LYS A 167 -25.55 -12.24 -5.19
C LYS A 167 -25.59 -11.03 -6.11
N GLU A 168 -25.12 -9.87 -5.67
CA GLU A 168 -25.09 -8.62 -6.46
C GLU A 168 -24.29 -8.76 -7.74
N HIS A 169 -23.16 -9.47 -7.66
CA HIS A 169 -22.29 -9.70 -8.82
C HIS A 169 -22.58 -11.01 -9.56
N SER A 170 -23.62 -11.76 -9.16
CA SER A 170 -24.01 -13.05 -9.76
C SER A 170 -22.84 -14.04 -9.79
N LEU A 171 -22.13 -14.20 -8.68
CA LEU A 171 -20.98 -15.09 -8.53
C LEU A 171 -21.36 -16.37 -7.81
N GLU A 172 -20.68 -17.48 -8.20
CA GLU A 172 -20.77 -18.75 -7.50
C GLU A 172 -19.98 -18.67 -6.19
N LEU A 173 -20.69 -18.84 -5.06
CA LEU A 173 -20.06 -18.89 -3.73
C LEU A 173 -19.84 -20.35 -3.32
N PHE A 174 -18.60 -20.68 -3.01
CA PHE A 174 -18.21 -21.90 -2.33
C PHE A 174 -17.92 -21.55 -0.86
N GLU A 175 -18.83 -21.97 0.02
CA GLU A 175 -18.74 -21.74 1.45
C GLU A 175 -18.35 -23.04 2.15
N GLU A 176 -17.27 -23.00 2.93
CA GLU A 176 -16.84 -24.08 3.80
C GLU A 176 -17.02 -23.65 5.26
N LYS A 177 -17.65 -24.49 6.06
CA LYS A 177 -17.83 -24.25 7.49
C LYS A 177 -16.87 -25.09 8.30
N ALA A 178 -16.18 -24.45 9.24
CA ALA A 178 -15.36 -25.16 10.19
C ALA A 178 -16.24 -26.12 11.01
N ASN A 179 -15.76 -27.34 11.16
CA ASN A 179 -16.42 -28.35 11.99
C ASN A 179 -15.75 -28.44 13.37
N ASP A 180 -16.33 -29.25 14.27
CA ASP A 180 -15.83 -29.41 15.64
C ASP A 180 -14.36 -29.85 15.69
N ALA A 181 -13.88 -30.59 14.70
CA ALA A 181 -12.47 -31.01 14.62
C ALA A 181 -11.48 -29.84 14.45
N PHE A 182 -11.93 -28.69 13.93
CA PHE A 182 -11.12 -27.47 13.85
C PHE A 182 -10.82 -26.90 15.25
N TRP A 183 -11.75 -27.09 16.20
CA TRP A 183 -11.65 -26.54 17.55
C TRP A 183 -10.99 -27.49 18.55
N GLU A 184 -10.84 -28.79 18.19
CA GLU A 184 -10.26 -29.84 19.04
C GLU A 184 -8.76 -30.07 18.77
N SER A 185 -8.16 -29.38 17.81
CA SER A 185 -6.76 -29.49 17.41
C SER A 185 -5.90 -28.41 18.07
#